data_bce8b43631a72bf5091b5ad8a88f4e72
#
_entry.id   bce8b43631a72bf5091b5ad8a88f4e72
#
_cell.length_a   1.000
_cell.length_b   1.000
_cell.length_c   1.000
_cell.angle_alpha   90.00
_cell.angle_beta   90.00
_cell.angle_gamma   90.00
#
_symmetry.space_group_name_H-M   'P 1'
#
loop_
_entity.id
_entity.type
_entity.pdbx_description
1 polymer ?
#
loop_
_entity_poly.entity_id
_entity_poly.type
_entity_poly.pdbx_seq_one_letter_code
_entity_poly.pdbx_strand_id
1 'polypeptide(L)'
;KVKTADGEFEGTVADYLAKHQKAAWWNLALGWVVNKLKPAEDAPVGKPKPLWDVNPKALTKRQERMVEGLARSVGSVVDKKTDVITISATAQDPQVAAQLAEIATTHLQEFIITYRTKKAKNDLEHYQQLYREAETEYHKTQREYAAYADSHQDVVQSSFRMKEQALENELQLAFNQYSQLKQQVQLSEAKVMERTPAFTVIQNATVPTRPTGPKRMFTVLAFLVLCFLGTSVWILVKDPQVKF
;
A
#
# COMPACT_ATOMS: atom_id res chain seq x y z
N LYS A 1 14.45 -3.90 -2.57
CA LYS A 1 15.42 -4.99 -2.83
C LYS A 1 15.55 -5.81 -1.55
N VAL A 2 15.73 -7.11 -1.68
CA VAL A 2 15.82 -8.06 -0.57
C VAL A 2 17.12 -8.84 -0.73
N LYS A 3 17.83 -9.07 0.39
CA LYS A 3 19.07 -9.88 0.46
C LYS A 3 18.84 -11.10 1.32
N THR A 4 19.40 -12.26 0.92
CA THR A 4 19.41 -13.49 1.72
C THR A 4 20.58 -13.52 2.68
N ALA A 5 20.46 -14.32 3.76
CA ALA A 5 21.52 -14.48 4.76
C ALA A 5 22.82 -15.03 4.19
N ASP A 6 22.73 -15.90 3.19
CA ASP A 6 23.87 -16.54 2.53
C ASP A 6 24.53 -15.64 1.46
N GLY A 7 23.97 -14.44 1.20
CA GLY A 7 24.50 -13.50 0.18
C GLY A 7 24.31 -13.96 -1.27
N GLU A 8 23.68 -15.10 -1.51
CA GLU A 8 23.51 -15.67 -2.84
C GLU A 8 22.48 -14.93 -3.72
N PHE A 9 21.62 -14.12 -3.10
CA PHE A 9 20.56 -13.42 -3.83
C PHE A 9 20.40 -11.97 -3.36
N GLU A 10 20.43 -11.06 -4.32
CA GLU A 10 20.02 -9.66 -4.17
C GLU A 10 19.04 -9.30 -5.29
N GLY A 11 17.76 -9.07 -4.94
CA GLY A 11 16.74 -8.81 -5.95
C GLY A 11 15.41 -8.32 -5.38
N THR A 12 14.37 -8.48 -6.16
CA THR A 12 13.01 -8.14 -5.72
C THR A 12 12.40 -9.28 -4.90
N VAL A 13 11.44 -8.96 -4.01
CA VAL A 13 10.66 -9.98 -3.27
C VAL A 13 9.97 -10.95 -4.24
N ALA A 14 9.52 -10.44 -5.39
CA ALA A 14 8.89 -11.25 -6.43
C ALA A 14 9.83 -12.30 -7.03
N ASP A 15 11.08 -11.92 -7.30
CA ASP A 15 12.09 -12.84 -7.82
C ASP A 15 12.50 -13.88 -6.77
N TYR A 16 12.62 -13.47 -5.49
CA TYR A 16 12.87 -14.40 -4.39
C TYR A 16 11.78 -15.45 -4.27
N LEU A 17 10.51 -15.03 -4.24
CA LEU A 17 9.37 -15.95 -4.16
C LEU A 17 9.24 -16.87 -5.38
N ALA A 18 9.66 -16.40 -6.56
CA ALA A 18 9.53 -17.18 -7.80
C ALA A 18 10.66 -18.20 -8.02
N LYS A 19 11.90 -17.91 -7.56
CA LYS A 19 13.09 -18.66 -7.95
C LYS A 19 13.85 -19.29 -6.77
N HIS A 20 13.76 -18.71 -5.56
CA HIS A 20 14.59 -19.10 -4.42
C HIS A 20 13.85 -19.79 -3.27
N GLN A 21 12.52 -19.96 -3.36
CA GLN A 21 11.80 -20.78 -2.39
C GLN A 21 12.11 -22.26 -2.62
N LYS A 22 12.68 -22.91 -1.61
CA LYS A 22 12.89 -24.36 -1.60
C LYS A 22 11.55 -25.06 -1.41
N ALA A 23 11.06 -25.75 -2.45
CA ALA A 23 9.89 -26.61 -2.31
C ALA A 23 10.23 -27.81 -1.42
N ALA A 24 9.32 -28.18 -0.51
CA ALA A 24 9.50 -29.39 0.29
C ALA A 24 9.60 -30.62 -0.64
N TRP A 25 10.50 -31.54 -0.35
CA TRP A 25 10.82 -32.71 -1.20
C TRP A 25 9.58 -33.57 -1.53
N TRP A 26 8.60 -33.64 -0.61
CA TRP A 26 7.33 -34.34 -0.88
C TRP A 26 6.44 -33.61 -1.91
N ASN A 27 6.54 -32.28 -2.03
CA ASN A 27 5.86 -31.55 -3.09
C ASN A 27 6.44 -31.85 -4.47
N LEU A 28 7.74 -32.15 -4.53
CA LEU A 28 8.39 -32.62 -5.75
C LEU A 28 7.89 -34.03 -6.12
N ALA A 29 7.75 -34.92 -5.14
CA ALA A 29 7.23 -36.30 -5.33
C ALA A 29 5.74 -36.27 -5.71
N LEU A 30 4.90 -35.49 -5.00
CA LEU A 30 3.49 -35.31 -5.32
C LEU A 30 3.31 -34.58 -6.67
N GLY A 31 4.16 -33.59 -6.95
CA GLY A 31 4.16 -32.83 -8.22
C GLY A 31 4.43 -33.76 -9.41
N TRP A 32 5.32 -34.76 -9.28
CA TRP A 32 5.56 -35.78 -10.31
C TRP A 32 4.32 -36.64 -10.57
N VAL A 33 3.62 -37.06 -9.52
CA VAL A 33 2.38 -37.87 -9.61
C VAL A 33 1.24 -37.02 -10.21
N VAL A 34 1.04 -35.79 -9.72
CA VAL A 34 -0.03 -34.91 -10.18
C VAL A 34 0.20 -34.42 -11.60
N ASN A 35 1.46 -34.20 -12.00
CA ASN A 35 1.79 -33.78 -13.37
C ASN A 35 1.58 -34.90 -14.40
N LYS A 36 1.59 -36.16 -13.96
CA LYS A 36 1.27 -37.31 -14.80
C LYS A 36 -0.25 -37.51 -14.99
N LEU A 37 -1.04 -36.89 -14.10
CA LEU A 37 -2.52 -37.00 -14.07
C LEU A 37 -3.22 -35.73 -14.62
N LYS A 38 -2.51 -34.60 -14.78
CA LYS A 38 -3.09 -33.40 -15.39
C LYS A 38 -2.98 -33.46 -16.91
N PRO A 39 -4.09 -33.23 -17.65
CA PRO A 39 -3.99 -32.94 -19.08
C PRO A 39 -3.16 -31.70 -19.29
N ALA A 40 -2.37 -31.69 -20.38
CA ALA A 40 -1.50 -30.57 -20.75
C ALA A 40 -2.32 -29.28 -20.78
N GLU A 41 -2.11 -28.45 -19.75
CA GLU A 41 -2.70 -27.10 -19.71
C GLU A 41 -1.99 -26.29 -20.80
N ASP A 42 -2.75 -25.70 -21.70
CA ASP A 42 -2.28 -24.92 -22.84
C ASP A 42 -1.16 -23.96 -22.42
N ALA A 43 -0.02 -24.10 -23.07
CA ALA A 43 1.12 -23.21 -22.87
C ALA A 43 0.66 -21.76 -23.14
N PRO A 44 0.99 -20.80 -22.25
CA PRO A 44 0.58 -19.42 -22.46
C PRO A 44 1.17 -18.89 -23.77
N VAL A 45 0.28 -18.56 -24.69
CA VAL A 45 0.62 -17.91 -25.97
C VAL A 45 1.13 -16.51 -25.66
N GLY A 46 2.45 -16.33 -25.67
CA GLY A 46 3.10 -15.05 -25.47
C GLY A 46 4.41 -15.14 -24.69
N LYS A 47 5.36 -14.23 -24.94
CA LYS A 47 6.59 -14.11 -24.14
C LYS A 47 6.19 -13.86 -22.68
N PRO A 48 6.77 -14.59 -21.69
CA PRO A 48 6.43 -14.39 -20.29
C PRO A 48 6.74 -12.94 -19.89
N LYS A 49 5.71 -12.16 -19.57
CA LYS A 49 5.89 -10.80 -19.04
C LYS A 49 6.69 -10.88 -17.75
N PRO A 50 7.63 -9.94 -17.53
CA PRO A 50 8.38 -9.89 -16.29
C PRO A 50 7.43 -9.80 -15.10
N LEU A 51 7.78 -10.48 -14.00
CA LEU A 51 6.92 -10.59 -12.80
C LEU A 51 6.67 -9.24 -12.10
N TRP A 52 7.54 -8.25 -12.36
CA TRP A 52 7.42 -6.89 -11.81
C TRP A 52 6.53 -5.95 -12.64
N ASP A 53 6.20 -6.31 -13.88
CA ASP A 53 5.25 -5.55 -14.71
C ASP A 53 3.82 -6.01 -14.36
N VAL A 54 3.35 -5.56 -13.20
CA VAL A 54 2.06 -5.95 -12.63
C VAL A 54 1.01 -4.91 -13.00
N ASN A 55 0.07 -5.28 -13.86
CA ASN A 55 -1.15 -4.51 -14.03
C ASN A 55 -2.17 -4.94 -12.96
N PRO A 56 -2.52 -4.06 -11.98
CA PRO A 56 -3.43 -4.44 -10.89
C PRO A 56 -4.82 -4.89 -11.35
N LYS A 57 -5.22 -4.50 -12.57
CA LYS A 57 -6.53 -4.83 -13.15
C LYS A 57 -6.54 -6.12 -13.98
N ALA A 58 -5.35 -6.65 -14.32
CA ALA A 58 -5.22 -7.83 -15.19
C ALA A 58 -3.97 -8.64 -14.78
N LEU A 59 -4.09 -9.39 -13.69
CA LEU A 59 -3.04 -10.30 -13.21
C LEU A 59 -3.04 -11.59 -14.03
N THR A 60 -1.84 -12.10 -14.32
CA THR A 60 -1.68 -13.46 -14.83
C THR A 60 -1.84 -14.46 -13.68
N LYS A 61 -2.26 -15.70 -13.94
CA LYS A 61 -2.39 -16.78 -12.93
C LYS A 61 -1.12 -16.98 -12.09
N ARG A 62 0.05 -16.69 -12.66
CA ARG A 62 1.35 -16.77 -11.95
C ARG A 62 1.55 -15.59 -11.01
N GLN A 63 1.18 -14.37 -11.44
CA GLN A 63 1.23 -13.16 -10.61
C GLN A 63 0.22 -13.25 -9.47
N GLU A 64 -0.99 -13.72 -9.72
CA GLU A 64 -2.03 -13.93 -8.71
C GLU A 64 -1.56 -14.88 -7.59
N ARG A 65 -1.03 -16.06 -7.94
CA ARG A 65 -0.46 -17.00 -6.96
C ARG A 65 0.67 -16.40 -6.13
N MET A 66 1.49 -15.54 -6.75
CA MET A 66 2.56 -14.87 -6.04
C MET A 66 2.05 -13.80 -5.07
N VAL A 67 1.06 -13.00 -5.48
CA VAL A 67 0.41 -12.01 -4.61
C VAL A 67 -0.29 -12.70 -3.44
N GLU A 68 -1.00 -13.80 -3.67
CA GLU A 68 -1.59 -14.61 -2.59
C GLU A 68 -0.54 -15.19 -1.64
N GLY A 69 0.56 -15.70 -2.17
CA GLY A 69 1.68 -16.19 -1.37
C GLY A 69 2.27 -15.10 -0.47
N LEU A 70 2.47 -13.91 -1.02
CA LEU A 70 2.95 -12.74 -0.29
C LEU A 70 1.91 -12.30 0.76
N ALA A 71 0.64 -12.23 0.41
CA ALA A 71 -0.43 -11.86 1.33
C ALA A 71 -0.56 -12.83 2.52
N ARG A 72 -0.27 -14.11 2.32
CA ARG A 72 -0.24 -15.12 3.41
C ARG A 72 1.03 -15.03 4.26
N SER A 73 2.13 -14.51 3.71
CA SER A 73 3.41 -14.39 4.41
C SER A 73 3.50 -13.15 5.29
N VAL A 74 2.64 -12.15 5.09
CA VAL A 74 2.58 -10.91 5.88
C VAL A 74 1.26 -10.86 6.63
N GLY A 75 1.32 -10.74 7.94
CA GLY A 75 0.16 -10.58 8.81
C GLY A 75 0.20 -9.23 9.52
N SER A 76 -0.96 -8.65 9.79
CA SER A 76 -1.09 -7.48 10.64
C SER A 76 -2.19 -7.70 11.68
N VAL A 77 -1.92 -7.31 12.92
CA VAL A 77 -2.87 -7.38 14.04
C VAL A 77 -2.92 -6.01 14.70
N VAL A 78 -4.12 -5.52 14.93
CA VAL A 78 -4.37 -4.25 15.63
C VAL A 78 -4.90 -4.55 17.03
N ASP A 79 -4.19 -4.11 18.05
CA ASP A 79 -4.68 -4.14 19.41
C ASP A 79 -5.56 -2.89 19.67
N LYS A 80 -6.87 -3.10 19.79
CA LYS A 80 -7.86 -2.03 20.00
C LYS A 80 -7.76 -1.33 21.34
N LYS A 81 -7.00 -1.87 22.31
CA LYS A 81 -6.83 -1.26 23.64
C LYS A 81 -5.66 -0.29 23.67
N THR A 82 -4.62 -0.60 22.92
CA THR A 82 -3.37 0.17 22.91
C THR A 82 -3.17 0.93 21.59
N ASP A 83 -4.03 0.73 20.58
CA ASP A 83 -3.88 1.23 19.21
C ASP A 83 -2.56 0.85 18.54
N VAL A 84 -1.91 -0.21 19.06
CA VAL A 84 -0.67 -0.74 18.50
C VAL A 84 -0.97 -1.65 17.32
N ILE A 85 -0.29 -1.39 16.21
CA ILE A 85 -0.33 -2.25 15.01
C ILE A 85 0.92 -3.13 15.02
N THR A 86 0.73 -4.43 15.16
CA THR A 86 1.82 -5.42 15.06
C THR A 86 1.84 -6.00 13.65
N ILE A 87 2.97 -5.84 12.96
CA ILE A 87 3.20 -6.43 11.64
C ILE A 87 4.13 -7.61 11.81
N SER A 88 3.74 -8.76 11.27
CA SER A 88 4.53 -9.99 11.26
C SER A 88 4.77 -10.46 9.83
N ALA A 89 5.98 -10.90 9.54
CA ALA A 89 6.32 -11.49 8.26
C ALA A 89 6.98 -12.86 8.46
N THR A 90 6.64 -13.80 7.59
CA THR A 90 7.21 -15.15 7.59
C THR A 90 7.86 -15.44 6.24
N ALA A 91 9.11 -15.90 6.26
CA ALA A 91 9.84 -16.31 5.07
C ALA A 91 10.72 -17.52 5.37
N GLN A 92 11.26 -18.18 4.35
CA GLN A 92 12.18 -19.30 4.53
C GLN A 92 13.55 -18.83 5.04
N ASP A 93 13.96 -17.62 4.64
CA ASP A 93 15.20 -16.99 5.07
C ASP A 93 14.91 -15.94 6.16
N PRO A 94 15.67 -15.94 7.29
CA PRO A 94 15.43 -15.03 8.39
C PRO A 94 15.70 -13.56 8.04
N GLN A 95 16.68 -13.27 7.17
CA GLN A 95 16.94 -11.89 6.73
C GLN A 95 15.83 -11.38 5.82
N VAL A 96 15.33 -12.23 4.93
CA VAL A 96 14.19 -11.91 4.07
C VAL A 96 12.94 -11.64 4.90
N ALA A 97 12.70 -12.40 5.97
CA ALA A 97 11.56 -12.17 6.87
C ALA A 97 11.63 -10.80 7.54
N ALA A 98 12.79 -10.41 8.07
CA ALA A 98 12.99 -9.11 8.69
C ALA A 98 12.80 -7.95 7.70
N GLN A 99 13.42 -8.03 6.51
CA GLN A 99 13.29 -7.03 5.45
C GLN A 99 11.84 -6.92 4.94
N LEU A 100 11.13 -8.04 4.83
CA LEU A 100 9.73 -8.05 4.43
C LEU A 100 8.84 -7.36 5.45
N ALA A 101 9.08 -7.56 6.74
CA ALA A 101 8.36 -6.88 7.81
C ALA A 101 8.63 -5.36 7.79
N GLU A 102 9.87 -4.93 7.56
CA GLU A 102 10.25 -3.53 7.45
C GLU A 102 9.58 -2.85 6.24
N ILE A 103 9.66 -3.48 5.07
CA ILE A 103 9.01 -2.99 3.83
C ILE A 103 7.49 -2.89 4.04
N ALA A 104 6.87 -3.92 4.64
CA ALA A 104 5.43 -3.91 4.91
C ALA A 104 5.04 -2.78 5.89
N THR A 105 5.86 -2.52 6.90
CA THR A 105 5.65 -1.42 7.85
C THR A 105 5.69 -0.07 7.16
N THR A 106 6.72 0.18 6.35
CA THR A 106 6.87 1.44 5.61
C THR A 106 5.70 1.69 4.66
N HIS A 107 5.34 0.68 3.85
CA HIS A 107 4.22 0.83 2.92
C HIS A 107 2.86 0.96 3.61
N LEU A 108 2.65 0.29 4.76
CA LEU A 108 1.44 0.47 5.54
C LEU A 108 1.33 1.89 6.10
N GLN A 109 2.43 2.45 6.62
CA GLN A 109 2.47 3.84 7.11
C GLN A 109 2.14 4.83 5.97
N GLU A 110 2.80 4.70 4.81
CA GLU A 110 2.53 5.53 3.63
C GLU A 110 1.08 5.42 3.17
N PHE A 111 0.54 4.20 3.14
CA PHE A 111 -0.84 3.96 2.75
C PHE A 111 -1.82 4.65 3.71
N ILE A 112 -1.64 4.49 5.02
CA ILE A 112 -2.53 5.11 6.02
C ILE A 112 -2.45 6.64 5.96
N ILE A 113 -1.25 7.21 5.85
CA ILE A 113 -1.06 8.66 5.69
C ILE A 113 -1.79 9.13 4.43
N THR A 114 -1.54 8.52 3.30
CA THR A 114 -2.14 8.88 2.02
C THR A 114 -3.66 8.75 2.07
N TYR A 115 -4.18 7.65 2.61
CA TYR A 115 -5.61 7.40 2.72
C TYR A 115 -6.31 8.44 3.61
N ARG A 116 -5.75 8.75 4.79
CA ARG A 116 -6.33 9.71 5.73
C ARG A 116 -6.24 11.15 5.23
N THR A 117 -5.17 11.51 4.53
CA THR A 117 -4.96 12.89 4.08
C THR A 117 -5.52 13.18 2.69
N LYS A 118 -5.89 12.16 1.90
CA LYS A 118 -6.31 12.30 0.50
C LYS A 118 -7.41 13.35 0.29
N LYS A 119 -8.49 13.28 1.09
CA LYS A 119 -9.59 14.23 0.98
C LYS A 119 -9.14 15.65 1.35
N ALA A 120 -8.43 15.81 2.47
CA ALA A 120 -7.95 17.12 2.92
C ALA A 120 -6.96 17.74 1.93
N LYS A 121 -6.12 16.95 1.28
CA LYS A 121 -5.22 17.41 0.21
C LYS A 121 -5.98 17.86 -1.03
N ASN A 122 -6.99 17.10 -1.46
CA ASN A 122 -7.83 17.51 -2.60
C ASN A 122 -8.59 18.81 -2.30
N ASP A 123 -9.13 18.95 -1.07
CA ASP A 123 -9.80 20.17 -0.64
C ASP A 123 -8.81 21.35 -0.64
N LEU A 124 -7.59 21.16 -0.14
CA LEU A 124 -6.53 22.17 -0.17
C LEU A 124 -6.18 22.59 -1.60
N GLU A 125 -5.96 21.65 -2.50
CA GLU A 125 -5.65 21.93 -3.91
C GLU A 125 -6.76 22.74 -4.58
N HIS A 126 -8.02 22.38 -4.31
CA HIS A 126 -9.18 23.13 -4.82
C HIS A 126 -9.19 24.57 -4.31
N TYR A 127 -9.02 24.79 -2.98
CA TYR A 127 -8.99 26.14 -2.44
C TYR A 127 -7.77 26.95 -2.91
N GLN A 128 -6.63 26.33 -3.12
CA GLN A 128 -5.45 26.98 -3.71
C GLN A 128 -5.70 27.41 -5.16
N GLN A 129 -6.47 26.66 -5.92
CA GLN A 129 -6.86 27.05 -7.27
C GLN A 129 -7.79 28.26 -7.23
N LEU A 130 -8.86 28.22 -6.42
CA LEU A 130 -9.79 29.35 -6.25
C LEU A 130 -9.08 30.61 -5.75
N TYR A 131 -8.13 30.46 -4.83
CA TYR A 131 -7.31 31.57 -4.35
C TYR A 131 -6.50 32.23 -5.48
N ARG A 132 -5.83 31.45 -6.34
CA ARG A 132 -5.08 31.99 -7.48
C ARG A 132 -5.98 32.71 -8.49
N GLU A 133 -7.18 32.20 -8.72
CA GLU A 133 -8.17 32.86 -9.58
C GLU A 133 -8.62 34.19 -8.97
N ALA A 134 -8.95 34.21 -7.68
CA ALA A 134 -9.34 35.42 -6.96
C ALA A 134 -8.20 36.46 -6.85
N GLU A 135 -6.96 36.01 -6.66
CA GLU A 135 -5.76 36.88 -6.66
C GLU A 135 -5.57 37.57 -8.01
N THR A 136 -5.75 36.82 -9.09
CA THR A 136 -5.65 37.31 -10.46
C THR A 136 -6.73 38.38 -10.73
N GLU A 137 -7.98 38.09 -10.31
CA GLU A 137 -9.10 39.04 -10.48
C GLU A 137 -8.94 40.29 -9.61
N TYR A 138 -8.51 40.14 -8.35
CA TYR A 138 -8.19 41.26 -7.49
C TYR A 138 -7.13 42.19 -8.11
N HIS A 139 -6.04 41.64 -8.61
CA HIS A 139 -5.00 42.44 -9.25
C HIS A 139 -5.43 43.07 -10.59
N LYS A 140 -6.35 42.45 -11.31
CA LYS A 140 -6.95 43.01 -12.52
C LYS A 140 -7.83 44.20 -12.16
N THR A 141 -8.77 44.05 -11.24
CA THR A 141 -9.69 45.05 -10.78
C THR A 141 -8.92 46.25 -10.14
N GLN A 142 -7.84 45.96 -9.40
CA GLN A 142 -6.97 46.99 -8.83
C GLN A 142 -6.33 47.85 -9.92
N ARG A 143 -5.85 47.23 -11.01
CA ARG A 143 -5.27 47.98 -12.14
C ARG A 143 -6.32 48.80 -12.90
N GLU A 144 -7.52 48.25 -13.08
CA GLU A 144 -8.63 48.95 -13.72
C GLU A 144 -9.08 50.15 -12.93
N TYR A 145 -9.22 50.02 -11.61
CA TYR A 145 -9.53 51.15 -10.72
C TYR A 145 -8.43 52.21 -10.77
N ALA A 146 -7.14 51.83 -10.63
CA ALA A 146 -6.03 52.74 -10.65
C ALA A 146 -5.94 53.52 -11.99
N ALA A 147 -6.04 52.83 -13.12
CA ALA A 147 -6.03 53.42 -14.45
C ALA A 147 -7.20 54.40 -14.66
N TYR A 148 -8.38 54.07 -14.12
CA TYR A 148 -9.54 54.96 -14.20
C TYR A 148 -9.36 56.21 -13.32
N ALA A 149 -8.91 56.06 -12.09
CA ALA A 149 -8.65 57.15 -11.16
C ALA A 149 -7.57 58.11 -11.69
N ASP A 150 -6.45 57.59 -12.22
CA ASP A 150 -5.36 58.38 -12.78
C ASP A 150 -5.79 59.20 -14.02
N SER A 151 -6.66 58.64 -14.87
CA SER A 151 -7.10 59.32 -16.10
C SER A 151 -8.15 60.37 -15.89
N HIS A 152 -8.76 60.50 -14.70
CA HIS A 152 -9.90 61.37 -14.43
C HIS A 152 -9.73 62.27 -13.18
N GLN A 153 -8.48 62.56 -12.75
CA GLN A 153 -8.19 63.31 -11.53
C GLN A 153 -8.84 64.68 -11.49
N ASP A 154 -9.04 65.41 -12.62
CA ASP A 154 -9.56 66.76 -12.69
C ASP A 154 -11.05 66.85 -13.11
N VAL A 155 -11.76 65.70 -13.23
CA VAL A 155 -13.12 65.72 -13.76
C VAL A 155 -14.16 65.69 -12.64
N VAL A 156 -14.92 66.79 -12.46
CA VAL A 156 -15.93 66.94 -11.39
C VAL A 156 -17.32 66.41 -11.80
N GLN A 157 -17.48 65.82 -12.95
CA GLN A 157 -18.77 65.41 -13.49
C GLN A 157 -19.34 64.23 -12.73
N SER A 158 -20.64 64.26 -12.35
CA SER A 158 -21.31 63.23 -11.51
C SER A 158 -21.26 61.81 -12.06
N SER A 159 -21.27 61.68 -13.39
CA SER A 159 -21.17 60.35 -14.07
C SER A 159 -19.81 59.67 -13.86
N PHE A 160 -18.73 60.46 -13.75
CA PHE A 160 -17.39 59.91 -13.49
C PHE A 160 -17.27 59.40 -12.05
N ARG A 161 -17.83 60.13 -11.08
CA ARG A 161 -17.85 59.71 -9.67
C ARG A 161 -18.65 58.44 -9.45
N MET A 162 -19.79 58.30 -10.15
CA MET A 162 -20.58 57.06 -10.09
C MET A 162 -19.80 55.84 -10.60
N LYS A 163 -19.04 56.01 -11.68
CA LYS A 163 -18.22 54.92 -12.24
C LYS A 163 -17.02 54.61 -11.36
N GLU A 164 -16.35 55.62 -10.82
CA GLU A 164 -15.26 55.45 -9.86
C GLU A 164 -15.74 54.67 -8.63
N GLN A 165 -16.88 55.03 -8.07
CA GLN A 165 -17.47 54.31 -6.94
C GLN A 165 -17.89 52.90 -7.27
N ALA A 166 -18.36 52.64 -8.51
CA ALA A 166 -18.65 51.30 -8.97
C ALA A 166 -17.40 50.41 -9.04
N LEU A 167 -16.28 50.96 -9.58
CA LEU A 167 -15.00 50.23 -9.65
C LEU A 167 -14.38 50.04 -8.25
N GLU A 168 -14.53 51.03 -7.34
CA GLU A 168 -14.11 50.88 -5.95
C GLU A 168 -14.88 49.75 -5.24
N ASN A 169 -16.19 49.70 -5.42
CA ASN A 169 -17.03 48.61 -4.88
C ASN A 169 -16.63 47.25 -5.44
N GLU A 170 -16.31 47.17 -6.74
CA GLU A 170 -15.84 45.97 -7.40
C GLU A 170 -14.49 45.51 -6.86
N LEU A 171 -13.54 46.46 -6.68
CA LEU A 171 -12.26 46.21 -6.05
C LEU A 171 -12.42 45.68 -4.61
N GLN A 172 -13.31 46.30 -3.83
CA GLN A 172 -13.60 45.89 -2.46
C GLN A 172 -14.20 44.48 -2.41
N LEU A 173 -15.08 44.14 -3.35
CA LEU A 173 -15.64 42.80 -3.48
C LEU A 173 -14.56 41.74 -3.82
N ALA A 174 -13.71 42.06 -4.80
CA ALA A 174 -12.59 41.20 -5.21
C ALA A 174 -11.59 41.03 -4.05
N PHE A 175 -11.28 42.08 -3.30
CA PHE A 175 -10.43 42.01 -2.11
C PHE A 175 -11.02 41.14 -1.00
N ASN A 176 -12.30 41.24 -0.74
CA ASN A 176 -12.99 40.43 0.27
C ASN A 176 -12.96 38.93 -0.13
N GLN A 177 -13.24 38.61 -1.39
CA GLN A 177 -13.17 37.28 -1.90
C GLN A 177 -11.75 36.70 -1.82
N TYR A 178 -10.75 37.43 -2.26
CA TYR A 178 -9.33 37.07 -2.14
C TYR A 178 -8.94 36.80 -0.68
N SER A 179 -9.32 37.70 0.24
CA SER A 179 -9.02 37.56 1.66
C SER A 179 -9.68 36.35 2.31
N GLN A 180 -10.95 36.06 1.98
CA GLN A 180 -11.66 34.87 2.47
C GLN A 180 -11.03 33.59 1.95
N LEU A 181 -10.68 33.53 0.67
CA LEU A 181 -10.04 32.36 0.09
C LEU A 181 -8.64 32.11 0.67
N LYS A 182 -7.87 33.15 0.95
CA LYS A 182 -6.59 33.06 1.66
C LYS A 182 -6.74 32.42 3.03
N GLN A 183 -7.74 32.84 3.80
CA GLN A 183 -8.05 32.22 5.09
C GLN A 183 -8.47 30.75 4.93
N GLN A 184 -9.27 30.44 3.90
CA GLN A 184 -9.71 29.08 3.64
C GLN A 184 -8.56 28.15 3.25
N VAL A 185 -7.57 28.64 2.49
CA VAL A 185 -6.33 27.91 2.19
C VAL A 185 -5.59 27.57 3.50
N GLN A 186 -5.38 28.58 4.38
CA GLN A 186 -4.70 28.36 5.66
C GLN A 186 -5.42 27.34 6.55
N LEU A 187 -6.76 27.41 6.61
CA LEU A 187 -7.57 26.41 7.33
C LEU A 187 -7.46 25.02 6.73
N SER A 188 -7.39 24.92 5.40
CA SER A 188 -7.25 23.64 4.71
C SER A 188 -5.85 23.04 4.88
N GLU A 189 -4.80 23.86 4.94
CA GLU A 189 -3.44 23.44 5.31
C GLU A 189 -3.40 22.86 6.73
N ALA A 190 -4.02 23.58 7.69
CA ALA A 190 -4.12 23.09 9.07
C ALA A 190 -4.88 21.74 9.14
N LYS A 191 -5.96 21.56 8.36
CA LYS A 191 -6.68 20.29 8.27
C LYS A 191 -5.83 19.16 7.71
N VAL A 192 -4.97 19.40 6.72
CA VAL A 192 -4.05 18.39 6.19
C VAL A 192 -3.08 17.95 7.29
N MET A 193 -2.53 18.91 8.07
CA MET A 193 -1.64 18.59 9.20
C MET A 193 -2.37 17.81 10.30
N GLU A 194 -3.59 18.20 10.66
CA GLU A 194 -4.42 17.50 11.65
C GLU A 194 -4.73 16.06 11.23
N ARG A 195 -4.99 15.82 9.94
CA ARG A 195 -5.30 14.50 9.39
C ARG A 195 -4.07 13.63 9.17
N THR A 196 -2.87 14.19 9.26
CA THR A 196 -1.63 13.43 9.11
C THR A 196 -1.31 12.71 10.43
N PRO A 197 -1.47 11.37 10.49
CA PRO A 197 -1.20 10.64 11.72
C PRO A 197 0.30 10.61 11.99
N ALA A 198 0.69 10.80 13.25
CA ALA A 198 2.05 10.55 13.71
C ALA A 198 2.19 9.06 14.05
N PHE A 199 3.16 8.38 13.43
CA PHE A 199 3.51 7.00 13.75
C PHE A 199 4.82 6.98 14.53
N THR A 200 4.82 6.23 15.63
CA THR A 200 6.04 5.95 16.38
C THR A 200 6.32 4.46 16.30
N VAL A 201 7.50 4.10 15.81
CA VAL A 201 7.94 2.70 15.76
C VAL A 201 8.39 2.31 17.16
N ILE A 202 7.66 1.40 17.79
CA ILE A 202 7.96 0.89 19.14
C ILE A 202 9.06 -0.16 19.07
N GLN A 203 9.02 -1.03 18.04
CA GLN A 203 9.98 -2.10 17.84
C GLN A 203 10.29 -2.25 16.36
N ASN A 204 11.56 -2.17 16.00
CA ASN A 204 12.02 -2.42 14.65
C ASN A 204 11.98 -3.92 14.32
N ALA A 205 11.85 -4.26 13.04
CA ALA A 205 11.96 -5.62 12.57
C ALA A 205 13.36 -6.17 12.89
N THR A 206 13.43 -7.30 13.58
CA THR A 206 14.68 -7.98 13.94
C THR A 206 14.76 -9.32 13.22
N VAL A 207 16.00 -9.72 12.88
CA VAL A 207 16.23 -11.03 12.26
C VAL A 207 15.94 -12.12 13.30
N PRO A 208 15.00 -13.05 13.04
CA PRO A 208 14.65 -14.08 14.00
C PRO A 208 15.79 -15.10 14.16
N THR A 209 16.11 -15.44 15.41
CA THR A 209 17.13 -16.44 15.75
C THR A 209 16.57 -17.86 15.82
N ARG A 210 15.23 -18.00 15.91
CA ARG A 210 14.55 -19.31 16.01
C ARG A 210 13.48 -19.45 14.95
N PRO A 211 13.37 -20.62 14.29
CA PRO A 211 12.31 -20.87 13.32
C PRO A 211 10.94 -20.99 14.00
N THR A 212 9.91 -20.41 13.41
CA THR A 212 8.51 -20.45 13.90
C THR A 212 7.82 -21.78 13.58
N GLY A 213 8.35 -22.57 12.63
CA GLY A 213 7.80 -23.88 12.22
C GLY A 213 8.68 -24.61 11.21
N PRO A 214 8.37 -25.83 10.85
CA PRO A 214 7.40 -26.74 11.48
C PRO A 214 7.89 -27.25 12.84
N LYS A 215 6.96 -27.52 13.79
CA LYS A 215 7.31 -28.12 15.07
C LYS A 215 7.73 -29.57 14.84
N ARG A 216 9.02 -29.81 14.63
CA ARG A 216 9.63 -31.10 14.23
C ARG A 216 9.16 -32.27 15.11
N MET A 217 8.97 -32.04 16.39
CA MET A 217 8.52 -33.06 17.34
C MET A 217 7.10 -33.59 17.02
N PHE A 218 6.19 -32.69 16.64
CA PHE A 218 4.83 -33.09 16.24
C PHE A 218 4.79 -33.83 14.89
N THR A 219 5.66 -33.44 13.95
CA THR A 219 5.73 -34.17 12.65
C THR A 219 6.29 -35.55 12.84
N VAL A 220 7.30 -35.78 13.66
CA VAL A 220 7.85 -37.10 13.98
C VAL A 220 6.79 -37.97 14.69
N LEU A 221 6.08 -37.39 15.66
CA LEU A 221 5.01 -38.13 16.38
C LEU A 221 3.88 -38.55 15.42
N ALA A 222 3.46 -37.62 14.52
CA ALA A 222 2.42 -37.92 13.52
C ALA A 222 2.86 -39.08 12.58
N PHE A 223 4.13 -39.08 12.14
CA PHE A 223 4.68 -40.15 11.34
C PHE A 223 4.72 -41.49 12.10
N LEU A 224 5.11 -41.51 13.37
CA LEU A 224 5.09 -42.68 14.23
C LEU A 224 3.68 -43.27 14.33
N VAL A 225 2.67 -42.44 14.59
CA VAL A 225 1.26 -42.87 14.67
C VAL A 225 0.79 -43.40 13.32
N LEU A 226 1.14 -42.77 12.20
CA LEU A 226 0.79 -43.25 10.85
C LEU A 226 1.43 -44.59 10.52
N CYS A 227 2.71 -44.80 10.86
CA CYS A 227 3.41 -46.04 10.70
C CYS A 227 2.76 -47.13 11.55
N PHE A 228 2.41 -46.86 12.81
CA PHE A 228 1.76 -47.82 13.70
C PHE A 228 0.38 -48.23 13.17
N LEU A 229 -0.43 -47.27 12.74
CA LEU A 229 -1.74 -47.59 12.13
C LEU A 229 -1.59 -48.38 10.82
N GLY A 230 -0.62 -47.97 9.98
CA GLY A 230 -0.35 -48.68 8.72
C GLY A 230 0.09 -50.12 8.93
N THR A 231 0.97 -50.37 9.90
CA THR A 231 1.41 -51.76 10.25
C THR A 231 0.28 -52.58 10.88
N SER A 232 -0.56 -51.96 11.72
CA SER A 232 -1.73 -52.63 12.31
C SER A 232 -2.75 -53.05 11.24
N VAL A 233 -3.07 -52.16 10.30
CA VAL A 233 -3.96 -52.47 9.19
C VAL A 233 -3.36 -53.54 8.27
N TRP A 234 -2.05 -53.49 8.00
CA TRP A 234 -1.35 -54.47 7.20
C TRP A 234 -1.44 -55.89 7.81
N ILE A 235 -1.22 -55.99 9.14
CA ILE A 235 -1.31 -57.26 9.88
C ILE A 235 -2.73 -57.81 9.82
N LEU A 236 -3.76 -56.95 10.07
CA LEU A 236 -5.18 -57.37 10.02
C LEU A 236 -5.62 -57.84 8.62
N VAL A 237 -5.09 -57.25 7.55
CA VAL A 237 -5.41 -57.64 6.17
C VAL A 237 -4.69 -58.92 5.76
N LYS A 238 -3.47 -59.16 6.27
CA LYS A 238 -2.62 -60.29 5.89
C LYS A 238 -2.90 -61.54 6.72
N ASP A 239 -3.42 -61.42 7.93
CA ASP A 239 -3.76 -62.55 8.81
C ASP A 239 -5.25 -62.85 8.71
N PRO A 240 -5.65 -63.90 7.95
CA PRO A 240 -7.07 -64.29 7.80
C PRO A 240 -7.64 -64.97 9.06
N GLN A 241 -6.87 -65.10 10.14
CA GLN A 241 -7.27 -65.80 11.38
C GLN A 241 -8.01 -64.91 12.39
N VAL A 242 -8.07 -63.55 12.16
CA VAL A 242 -8.84 -62.65 13.01
C VAL A 242 -10.20 -62.37 12.34
N LYS A 243 -11.02 -63.42 12.24
CA LYS A 243 -12.47 -63.27 12.03
C LYS A 243 -13.11 -63.31 13.42
N PHE A 244 -13.69 -62.15 13.83
CA PHE A 244 -14.66 -62.10 14.91
C PHE A 244 -15.94 -62.77 14.48
#